data_581cebe8827ce669557161f873ed9bfe
#
_entry.id   581cebe8827ce669557161f873ed9bfe
#
_cell.length_a   1.000
_cell.length_b   1.000
_cell.length_c   1.000
_cell.angle_alpha   90.00
_cell.angle_beta   90.00
_cell.angle_gamma   90.00
#
_symmetry.space_group_name_H-M   'P 1'
#
loop_
_entity.id
_entity.type
_entity.pdbx_description
1 polymer ?
#
loop_
_entity_poly.entity_id
_entity_poly.type
_entity_poly.pdbx_seq_one_letter_code
_entity_poly.pdbx_strand_id
1 'polypeptide(L)'
;MEIGSGEKQTLQIQIKSRVSDAAGDIVYQILFPKERKGESVLVHRTGHKLSGTLFTPPNNLKPIGSAEMKQSVFGSDLSYEDIIDSPFAWSQQAIVGTEDMDGTPCQILESKPGKGHTSSYSSVKSWVDSRRLVPLRIEKYDASGKVVRRINTTRVLLQGGDSLPADLKVYGPRGSVTHITGSGIKRGVSYADTEFTPEGLQQLNAPPSSGSSE
;
A
#
# COMPACT_ATOMS: atom_id res chain seq x y z
N MET A 1 -12.45 -0.92 -0.66
CA MET A 1 -11.80 -1.28 0.62
C MET A 1 -12.83 -1.22 1.73
N GLU A 2 -12.98 -2.27 2.48
CA GLU A 2 -13.88 -2.34 3.65
C GLU A 2 -13.02 -2.42 4.91
N ILE A 3 -13.31 -1.56 5.88
CA ILE A 3 -12.56 -1.44 7.14
C ILE A 3 -13.48 -1.90 8.27
N GLY A 4 -13.06 -2.89 9.03
CA GLY A 4 -13.82 -3.46 10.13
C GLY A 4 -13.15 -3.22 11.49
N SER A 5 -13.47 -2.09 12.14
CA SER A 5 -13.09 -1.82 13.52
C SER A 5 -14.29 -1.21 14.27
N GLY A 6 -15.39 -1.97 14.40
CA GLY A 6 -16.65 -1.49 14.99
C GLY A 6 -17.71 -1.21 13.92
N GLU A 7 -17.88 0.02 13.43
CA GLU A 7 -18.69 0.28 12.24
C GLU A 7 -17.94 -0.07 10.96
N LYS A 8 -18.57 -0.89 10.11
CA LYS A 8 -18.00 -1.21 8.78
C LYS A 8 -18.01 0.04 7.91
N GLN A 9 -16.84 0.47 7.47
CA GLN A 9 -16.69 1.55 6.52
C GLN A 9 -16.25 1.00 5.17
N THR A 10 -16.94 1.39 4.09
CA THR A 10 -16.56 1.04 2.73
C THR A 10 -16.00 2.27 2.02
N LEU A 11 -14.78 2.15 1.50
CA LEU A 11 -14.12 3.19 0.72
C LEU A 11 -13.87 2.71 -0.71
N GLN A 12 -14.23 3.52 -1.71
CA GLN A 12 -13.72 3.38 -3.06
C GLN A 12 -12.49 4.27 -3.21
N ILE A 13 -11.37 3.67 -3.63
CA ILE A 13 -10.09 4.36 -3.69
C ILE A 13 -9.52 4.24 -5.11
N GLN A 14 -9.02 5.34 -5.65
CA GLN A 14 -8.14 5.35 -6.80
C GLN A 14 -6.68 5.38 -6.32
N ILE A 15 -5.85 4.59 -6.98
CA ILE A 15 -4.41 4.54 -6.71
C ILE A 15 -3.69 4.93 -7.99
N LYS A 16 -2.76 5.89 -7.88
CA LYS A 16 -1.79 6.23 -8.92
C LYS A 16 -0.40 5.96 -8.37
N SER A 17 0.45 5.35 -9.15
CA SER A 17 1.82 5.07 -8.71
C SER A 17 2.81 5.18 -9.85
N ARG A 18 4.00 5.63 -9.51
CA ARG A 18 5.20 5.53 -10.31
C ARG A 18 6.33 5.03 -9.41
N VAL A 19 6.89 3.89 -9.73
CA VAL A 19 7.88 3.23 -8.87
C VAL A 19 9.06 2.77 -9.71
N SER A 20 10.27 3.04 -9.21
CA SER A 20 11.54 2.50 -9.69
C SER A 20 12.32 1.90 -8.52
N ASP A 21 13.48 1.31 -8.79
CA ASP A 21 14.34 0.76 -7.73
C ASP A 21 14.79 1.84 -6.74
N ALA A 22 15.11 3.04 -7.24
CA ALA A 22 15.64 4.14 -6.44
C ALA A 22 14.58 5.02 -5.78
N ALA A 23 13.39 5.13 -6.38
CA ALA A 23 12.36 6.06 -5.95
C ALA A 23 10.95 5.54 -6.21
N GLY A 24 9.98 6.06 -5.51
CA GLY A 24 8.58 5.75 -5.74
C GLY A 24 7.66 6.83 -5.19
N ASP A 25 6.60 7.09 -5.94
CA ASP A 25 5.53 7.98 -5.53
C ASP A 25 4.21 7.25 -5.68
N ILE A 26 3.39 7.29 -4.65
CA ILE A 26 2.05 6.68 -4.67
C ILE A 26 1.04 7.68 -4.11
N VAL A 27 -0.04 7.87 -4.84
CA VAL A 27 -1.21 8.64 -4.42
C VAL A 27 -2.38 7.70 -4.23
N TYR A 28 -2.98 7.73 -3.05
CA TYR A 28 -4.26 7.12 -2.74
C TYR A 28 -5.29 8.24 -2.60
N GLN A 29 -6.42 8.14 -3.30
CA GLN A 29 -7.50 9.12 -3.24
C GLN A 29 -8.83 8.44 -3.01
N ILE A 30 -9.60 8.91 -2.03
CA ILE A 30 -10.96 8.44 -1.78
C ILE A 30 -11.92 9.03 -2.81
N LEU A 31 -12.64 8.16 -3.52
CA LEU A 31 -13.69 8.53 -4.47
C LEU A 31 -15.09 8.43 -3.85
N PHE A 32 -15.28 7.55 -2.86
CA PHE A 32 -16.53 7.32 -2.12
C PHE A 32 -16.18 6.86 -0.69
N PRO A 33 -16.96 7.24 0.33
CA PRO A 33 -18.24 7.95 0.32
C PRO A 33 -18.09 9.46 0.04
N LYS A 34 -19.21 10.15 -0.23
CA LYS A 34 -19.22 11.57 -0.63
C LYS A 34 -18.59 12.48 0.43
N GLU A 35 -18.82 12.17 1.71
CA GLU A 35 -18.34 12.95 2.87
C GLU A 35 -16.80 12.93 2.99
N ARG A 36 -16.17 11.90 2.43
CA ARG A 36 -14.71 11.70 2.45
C ARG A 36 -14.08 11.85 1.07
N LYS A 37 -14.90 12.12 0.04
CA LYS A 37 -14.40 12.24 -1.33
C LYS A 37 -13.32 13.32 -1.42
N GLY A 38 -12.19 12.93 -2.02
CA GLY A 38 -11.05 13.81 -2.22
C GLY A 38 -10.00 13.73 -1.11
N GLU A 39 -10.27 13.14 0.05
CA GLU A 39 -9.21 12.82 0.98
C GLU A 39 -8.13 12.02 0.24
N SER A 40 -6.87 12.44 0.35
CA SER A 40 -5.79 11.85 -0.42
C SER A 40 -4.53 11.72 0.43
N VAL A 41 -3.76 10.69 0.14
CA VAL A 41 -2.43 10.46 0.72
C VAL A 41 -1.43 10.35 -0.41
N LEU A 42 -0.41 11.17 -0.37
CA LEU A 42 0.78 11.05 -1.19
C LEU A 42 1.92 10.52 -0.32
N VAL A 43 2.57 9.45 -0.76
CA VAL A 43 3.77 8.92 -0.10
C VAL A 43 4.91 8.86 -1.09
N HIS A 44 6.06 9.34 -0.66
CA HIS A 44 7.31 9.34 -1.41
C HIS A 44 8.32 8.39 -0.79
N ARG A 45 9.04 7.67 -1.63
CA ARG A 45 10.24 6.92 -1.27
C ARG A 45 11.41 7.41 -2.11
N THR A 46 12.51 7.75 -1.47
CA THR A 46 13.78 8.06 -2.14
C THR A 46 14.88 7.28 -1.44
N GLY A 47 15.41 6.27 -2.11
CA GLY A 47 16.26 5.26 -1.46
C GLY A 47 15.52 4.60 -0.30
N HIS A 48 16.02 4.80 0.92
CA HIS A 48 15.44 4.27 2.17
C HIS A 48 14.62 5.30 2.97
N LYS A 49 14.47 6.52 2.46
CA LYS A 49 13.73 7.58 3.15
C LYS A 49 12.28 7.59 2.69
N LEU A 50 11.38 7.63 3.64
CA LEU A 50 9.93 7.75 3.43
C LEU A 50 9.44 9.10 3.93
N SER A 51 8.57 9.74 3.19
CA SER A 51 7.87 10.97 3.56
C SER A 51 6.51 10.98 2.88
N GLY A 52 5.63 11.84 3.30
CA GLY A 52 4.32 11.93 2.66
C GLY A 52 3.56 13.18 3.03
N THR A 53 2.38 13.29 2.44
CA THR A 53 1.43 14.37 2.70
C THR A 53 0.02 13.81 2.71
N LEU A 54 -0.74 14.12 3.76
CA LEU A 54 -2.18 13.89 3.84
C LEU A 54 -2.88 15.17 3.37
N PHE A 55 -3.84 15.02 2.49
CA PHE A 55 -4.74 16.08 2.08
C PHE A 55 -6.16 15.78 2.54
N THR A 56 -6.77 16.75 3.20
CA THR A 56 -8.19 16.72 3.56
C THR A 56 -8.88 17.95 2.97
N PRO A 57 -9.86 17.77 2.10
CA PRO A 57 -10.61 18.89 1.53
C PRO A 57 -11.20 19.81 2.61
N PRO A 58 -11.36 21.15 2.36
CA PRO A 58 -11.05 21.77 1.07
C PRO A 58 -9.58 22.13 0.84
N ASN A 59 -8.78 22.39 1.88
CA ASN A 59 -7.42 22.94 1.71
C ASN A 59 -6.42 22.48 2.79
N ASN A 60 -6.71 21.43 3.53
CA ASN A 60 -5.84 21.02 4.64
C ASN A 60 -4.77 20.03 4.15
N LEU A 61 -3.53 20.52 4.08
CA LEU A 61 -2.34 19.70 3.81
C LEU A 61 -1.58 19.48 5.12
N LYS A 62 -1.34 18.22 5.45
CA LYS A 62 -0.56 17.83 6.63
C LYS A 62 0.62 16.95 6.21
N PRO A 63 1.87 17.35 6.49
CA PRO A 63 3.02 16.50 6.27
C PRO A 63 2.93 15.21 7.10
N ILE A 64 3.42 14.10 6.54
CA ILE A 64 3.59 12.81 7.20
C ILE A 64 5.09 12.58 7.32
N GLY A 65 5.61 12.71 8.53
CA GLY A 65 7.02 12.46 8.82
C GLY A 65 7.29 10.97 9.10
N SER A 66 8.55 10.63 9.33
CA SER A 66 8.96 9.24 9.58
C SER A 66 8.29 8.60 10.81
N ALA A 67 7.96 9.38 11.83
CA ALA A 67 7.25 8.89 13.01
C ALA A 67 5.80 8.50 12.72
N GLU A 68 5.16 9.19 11.79
CA GLU A 68 3.77 8.96 11.38
C GLU A 68 3.63 7.83 10.35
N MET A 69 4.72 7.33 9.73
CA MET A 69 4.66 6.26 8.74
C MET A 69 3.98 4.97 9.24
N LYS A 70 3.96 4.77 10.55
CA LYS A 70 3.24 3.65 11.22
C LYS A 70 1.74 3.85 11.32
N GLN A 71 1.24 5.07 11.12
CA GLN A 71 -0.19 5.37 11.24
C GLN A 71 -0.97 4.75 10.09
N SER A 72 -2.26 4.50 10.33
CA SER A 72 -3.14 3.84 9.38
C SER A 72 -3.51 4.75 8.21
N VAL A 73 -3.55 4.17 7.02
CA VAL A 73 -4.10 4.81 5.81
C VAL A 73 -5.62 4.81 5.90
N PHE A 74 -6.23 5.98 6.00
CA PHE A 74 -7.69 6.19 6.05
C PHE A 74 -8.44 5.41 7.15
N GLY A 75 -7.74 4.99 8.21
CA GLY A 75 -8.31 4.16 9.29
C GLY A 75 -8.27 2.65 9.02
N SER A 76 -7.64 2.22 7.93
CA SER A 76 -7.46 0.79 7.60
C SER A 76 -6.37 0.12 8.45
N ASP A 77 -6.21 -1.19 8.28
CA ASP A 77 -5.12 -1.94 8.89
C ASP A 77 -3.80 -1.85 8.11
N LEU A 78 -3.74 -1.07 7.03
CA LEU A 78 -2.48 -0.70 6.36
C LEU A 78 -1.91 0.59 6.94
N SER A 79 -0.60 0.66 7.08
CA SER A 79 0.13 1.90 7.40
C SER A 79 0.61 2.62 6.15
N TYR A 80 1.04 3.87 6.30
CA TYR A 80 1.68 4.60 5.19
C TYR A 80 2.94 3.90 4.69
N GLU A 81 3.70 3.26 5.59
CA GLU A 81 4.85 2.46 5.21
C GLU A 81 4.45 1.24 4.35
N ASP A 82 3.34 0.56 4.69
CA ASP A 82 2.90 -0.63 3.97
C ASP A 82 2.55 -0.38 2.51
N ILE A 83 2.13 0.83 2.16
CA ILE A 83 1.68 1.15 0.80
C ILE A 83 2.82 1.59 -0.13
N ILE A 84 4.01 1.91 0.38
CA ILE A 84 5.14 2.39 -0.42
C ILE A 84 6.38 1.52 -0.30
N ASP A 85 6.65 0.94 0.87
CA ASP A 85 7.83 0.12 1.08
C ASP A 85 7.57 -1.33 0.67
N SER A 86 8.46 -1.87 -0.15
CA SER A 86 8.39 -3.25 -0.62
C SER A 86 9.46 -4.08 0.07
N PRO A 87 9.09 -5.03 0.95
CA PRO A 87 10.06 -5.94 1.57
C PRO A 87 10.83 -6.78 0.56
N PHE A 88 10.28 -7.01 -0.64
CA PHE A 88 10.95 -7.73 -1.72
C PHE A 88 12.17 -6.98 -2.31
N ALA A 89 12.26 -5.66 -2.08
CA ALA A 89 13.40 -4.83 -2.48
C ALA A 89 14.43 -4.65 -1.35
N TRP A 90 14.23 -5.22 -0.17
CA TRP A 90 15.17 -5.11 0.93
C TRP A 90 16.44 -5.90 0.64
N SER A 91 17.59 -5.43 1.14
CA SER A 91 18.90 -5.98 0.78
C SER A 91 19.20 -7.35 1.41
N GLN A 92 18.51 -7.73 2.47
CA GLN A 92 18.70 -9.01 3.13
C GLN A 92 17.53 -9.93 2.84
N GLN A 93 17.75 -10.94 2.01
CA GLN A 93 16.74 -11.91 1.56
C GLN A 93 17.24 -13.32 1.78
N ALA A 94 16.39 -14.20 2.31
CA ALA A 94 16.67 -15.61 2.44
C ALA A 94 15.40 -16.44 2.27
N ILE A 95 15.50 -17.57 1.53
CA ILE A 95 14.47 -18.60 1.56
C ILE A 95 14.69 -19.41 2.84
N VAL A 96 13.72 -19.37 3.75
CA VAL A 96 13.84 -20.00 5.09
C VAL A 96 13.01 -21.26 5.22
N GLY A 97 12.27 -21.65 4.20
CA GLY A 97 11.47 -22.88 4.20
C GLY A 97 10.49 -22.98 3.05
N THR A 98 9.67 -24.01 3.11
CA THR A 98 8.55 -24.24 2.19
C THR A 98 7.33 -24.65 3.00
N GLU A 99 6.14 -24.31 2.51
CA GLU A 99 4.86 -24.69 3.11
C GLU A 99 3.84 -24.89 2.01
N ASP A 100 2.96 -25.88 2.15
CA ASP A 100 1.79 -26.01 1.31
C ASP A 100 0.65 -25.17 1.89
N MET A 101 0.15 -24.23 1.11
CA MET A 101 -0.98 -23.37 1.46
C MET A 101 -2.21 -23.79 0.67
N ASP A 102 -3.09 -24.57 1.27
CA ASP A 102 -4.34 -25.04 0.66
C ASP A 102 -4.12 -25.68 -0.73
N GLY A 103 -3.12 -26.57 -0.83
CA GLY A 103 -2.74 -27.26 -2.06
C GLY A 103 -1.85 -26.42 -3.01
N THR A 104 -1.34 -25.28 -2.55
CA THR A 104 -0.41 -24.44 -3.31
C THR A 104 0.97 -24.49 -2.66
N PRO A 105 1.99 -25.08 -3.32
CA PRO A 105 3.34 -25.09 -2.80
C PRO A 105 3.95 -23.69 -2.80
N CYS A 106 4.37 -23.24 -1.62
CA CYS A 106 4.96 -21.93 -1.42
C CYS A 106 6.40 -22.01 -0.92
N GLN A 107 7.24 -21.09 -1.35
CA GLN A 107 8.51 -20.79 -0.71
C GLN A 107 8.30 -19.68 0.33
N ILE A 108 8.96 -19.82 1.49
CA ILE A 108 8.92 -18.80 2.55
C ILE A 108 10.16 -17.94 2.40
N LEU A 109 9.96 -16.70 1.91
CA LEU A 109 10.99 -15.69 1.79
C LEU A 109 11.01 -14.84 3.06
N GLU A 110 12.12 -14.80 3.77
CA GLU A 110 12.36 -13.85 4.86
C GLU A 110 13.14 -12.66 4.31
N SER A 111 12.59 -11.45 4.56
CA SER A 111 13.19 -10.18 4.19
C SER A 111 13.52 -9.40 5.46
N LYS A 112 14.73 -8.84 5.55
CA LYS A 112 15.14 -7.95 6.65
C LYS A 112 15.62 -6.62 6.09
N PRO A 113 15.32 -5.49 6.77
CA PRO A 113 15.85 -4.21 6.34
C PRO A 113 17.37 -4.22 6.45
N GLY A 114 18.04 -3.74 5.41
CA GLY A 114 19.49 -3.64 5.40
C GLY A 114 20.00 -2.47 6.22
N LYS A 115 21.32 -2.36 6.29
CA LYS A 115 21.98 -1.25 6.98
C LYS A 115 21.56 0.10 6.38
N GLY A 116 21.07 1.01 7.25
CA GLY A 116 20.59 2.34 6.83
C GLY A 116 19.14 2.37 6.34
N HIS A 117 18.45 1.23 6.26
CA HIS A 117 17.02 1.18 5.97
C HIS A 117 16.24 1.29 7.29
N THR A 118 15.42 2.31 7.40
CA THR A 118 14.54 2.51 8.57
C THR A 118 13.17 1.93 8.25
N SER A 119 12.82 0.85 8.93
CA SER A 119 11.50 0.24 8.86
C SER A 119 10.89 0.07 10.23
N SER A 120 9.56 0.06 10.30
CA SER A 120 8.79 -0.29 11.50
C SER A 120 8.89 -1.78 11.81
N TYR A 121 9.31 -2.58 10.84
CA TYR A 121 9.37 -4.03 10.91
C TYR A 121 10.82 -4.50 11.02
N SER A 122 11.07 -5.45 11.92
CA SER A 122 12.38 -6.11 12.06
C SER A 122 12.60 -7.16 10.97
N SER A 123 11.53 -7.81 10.53
CA SER A 123 11.52 -8.76 9.42
C SER A 123 10.13 -8.92 8.83
N VAL A 124 10.10 -9.44 7.62
CA VAL A 124 8.87 -9.81 6.90
C VAL A 124 9.05 -11.22 6.36
N LYS A 125 8.07 -12.11 6.57
CA LYS A 125 7.99 -13.40 5.91
C LYS A 125 6.89 -13.40 4.89
N SER A 126 7.21 -13.85 3.67
CA SER A 126 6.28 -13.93 2.55
C SER A 126 6.20 -15.37 2.06
N TRP A 127 4.99 -15.94 2.07
CA TRP A 127 4.70 -17.24 1.45
C TRP A 127 4.39 -16.99 -0.02
N VAL A 128 5.33 -17.28 -0.86
CA VAL A 128 5.27 -17.00 -2.30
C VAL A 128 4.93 -18.28 -3.06
N ASP A 129 3.82 -18.28 -3.81
CA ASP A 129 3.45 -19.35 -4.72
C ASP A 129 4.61 -19.65 -5.68
N SER A 130 5.13 -20.87 -5.65
CA SER A 130 6.32 -21.26 -6.41
C SER A 130 6.12 -21.25 -7.93
N ARG A 131 4.88 -21.26 -8.42
CA ARG A 131 4.54 -21.25 -9.85
C ARG A 131 4.17 -19.86 -10.35
N ARG A 132 3.29 -19.15 -9.60
CA ARG A 132 2.74 -17.85 -10.01
C ARG A 132 3.58 -16.68 -9.54
N LEU A 133 4.55 -16.92 -8.62
CA LEU A 133 5.41 -15.90 -7.99
C LEU A 133 4.61 -14.79 -7.30
N VAL A 134 3.45 -15.14 -6.73
CA VAL A 134 2.56 -14.22 -6.01
C VAL A 134 2.62 -14.51 -4.52
N PRO A 135 2.78 -13.53 -3.65
CA PRO A 135 2.67 -13.73 -2.22
C PRO A 135 1.22 -14.04 -1.84
N LEU A 136 0.99 -15.22 -1.26
CA LEU A 136 -0.33 -15.63 -0.75
C LEU A 136 -0.54 -15.21 0.69
N ARG A 137 0.56 -15.12 1.48
CA ARG A 137 0.58 -14.60 2.84
C ARG A 137 1.83 -13.75 3.05
N ILE A 138 1.67 -12.65 3.75
CA ILE A 138 2.78 -11.82 4.23
C ILE A 138 2.58 -11.59 5.72
N GLU A 139 3.60 -11.86 6.52
CA GLU A 139 3.62 -11.57 7.95
C GLU A 139 4.74 -10.60 8.28
N LYS A 140 4.41 -9.53 8.98
CA LYS A 140 5.33 -8.47 9.38
C LYS A 140 5.58 -8.54 10.88
N TYR A 141 6.85 -8.57 11.27
CA TYR A 141 7.29 -8.80 12.64
C TYR A 141 7.89 -7.53 13.22
N ASP A 142 7.59 -7.25 14.50
CA ASP A 142 8.26 -6.19 15.27
C ASP A 142 9.61 -6.65 15.82
N ALA A 143 10.29 -5.76 16.54
CA ALA A 143 11.59 -6.04 17.15
C ALA A 143 11.55 -7.14 18.24
N SER A 144 10.37 -7.46 18.78
CA SER A 144 10.19 -8.57 19.74
C SER A 144 9.95 -9.92 19.06
N GLY A 145 9.86 -9.95 17.73
CA GLY A 145 9.54 -11.15 16.96
C GLY A 145 8.03 -11.47 16.92
N LYS A 146 7.17 -10.54 17.34
CA LYS A 146 5.72 -10.70 17.30
C LYS A 146 5.18 -10.30 15.93
N VAL A 147 4.24 -11.08 15.39
CA VAL A 147 3.47 -10.70 14.20
C VAL A 147 2.56 -9.53 14.55
N VAL A 148 2.81 -8.38 13.94
CA VAL A 148 2.02 -7.15 14.12
C VAL A 148 1.08 -6.88 12.97
N ARG A 149 1.29 -7.54 11.83
CA ARG A 149 0.41 -7.47 10.66
C ARG A 149 0.50 -8.75 9.85
N ARG A 150 -0.65 -9.19 9.34
CA ARG A 150 -0.74 -10.27 8.36
C ARG A 150 -1.57 -9.81 7.18
N ILE A 151 -1.12 -10.12 5.97
CA ILE A 151 -1.84 -9.86 4.72
C ILE A 151 -2.01 -11.18 4.02
N ASN A 152 -3.24 -11.58 3.75
CA ASN A 152 -3.57 -12.78 2.97
C ASN A 152 -4.13 -12.36 1.61
N THR A 153 -3.59 -12.91 0.53
CA THR A 153 -4.17 -12.82 -0.80
C THR A 153 -5.32 -13.82 -0.90
N THR A 154 -6.52 -13.32 -1.14
CA THR A 154 -7.74 -14.15 -1.25
C THR A 154 -8.18 -14.36 -2.70
N ARG A 155 -7.69 -13.52 -3.63
CA ARG A 155 -7.88 -13.71 -5.05
C ARG A 155 -6.64 -13.26 -5.82
N VAL A 156 -6.21 -14.09 -6.76
CA VAL A 156 -5.15 -13.78 -7.72
C VAL A 156 -5.80 -13.47 -9.07
N LEU A 157 -5.39 -12.38 -9.69
CA LEU A 157 -5.82 -11.97 -11.03
C LEU A 157 -4.70 -12.24 -12.02
N LEU A 158 -5.03 -12.85 -13.16
CA LEU A 158 -4.12 -12.93 -14.30
C LEU A 158 -4.37 -11.75 -15.23
N GLN A 159 -3.36 -10.92 -15.46
CA GLN A 159 -3.46 -9.74 -16.29
C GLN A 159 -2.16 -9.52 -17.08
N GLY A 160 -2.25 -9.50 -18.41
CA GLY A 160 -1.08 -9.30 -19.29
C GLY A 160 -0.02 -10.39 -19.17
N GLY A 161 -0.39 -11.61 -18.81
CA GLY A 161 0.53 -12.72 -18.57
C GLY A 161 1.08 -12.80 -17.14
N ASP A 162 0.92 -11.77 -16.31
CA ASP A 162 1.36 -11.74 -14.93
C ASP A 162 0.23 -12.12 -13.97
N SER A 163 0.59 -12.82 -12.91
CA SER A 163 -0.29 -13.07 -11.78
C SER A 163 -0.13 -11.97 -10.74
N LEU A 164 -1.23 -11.40 -10.29
CA LEU A 164 -1.26 -10.25 -9.38
C LEU A 164 -2.16 -10.56 -8.17
N PRO A 165 -1.76 -10.19 -6.93
CA PRO A 165 -2.65 -10.23 -5.79
C PRO A 165 -3.74 -9.17 -5.97
N ALA A 166 -5.00 -9.59 -6.13
CA ALA A 166 -6.11 -8.69 -6.42
C ALA A 166 -6.95 -8.40 -5.18
N ASP A 167 -7.39 -9.44 -4.46
CA ASP A 167 -8.14 -9.26 -3.23
C ASP A 167 -7.29 -9.66 -2.03
N LEU A 168 -7.33 -8.82 -1.01
CA LEU A 168 -6.51 -9.00 0.19
C LEU A 168 -7.37 -8.90 1.45
N LYS A 169 -6.99 -9.68 2.47
CA LYS A 169 -7.40 -9.48 3.86
C LYS A 169 -6.20 -9.04 4.67
N VAL A 170 -6.29 -7.87 5.28
CA VAL A 170 -5.26 -7.31 6.14
C VAL A 170 -5.72 -7.40 7.58
N TYR A 171 -4.97 -8.12 8.39
CA TYR A 171 -5.25 -8.30 9.83
C TYR A 171 -4.38 -7.35 10.64
N GLY A 172 -5.02 -6.49 11.39
CA GLY A 172 -4.39 -5.54 12.29
C GLY A 172 -4.08 -6.12 13.68
N PRO A 173 -3.35 -5.35 14.52
CA PRO A 173 -2.83 -5.85 15.80
C PRO A 173 -3.90 -6.12 16.87
N ARG A 174 -5.13 -5.62 16.70
CA ARG A 174 -6.24 -5.78 17.66
C ARG A 174 -7.35 -6.67 17.13
N GLY A 175 -7.08 -7.50 16.13
CA GLY A 175 -8.08 -8.37 15.51
C GLY A 175 -9.01 -7.67 14.52
N SER A 176 -8.75 -6.40 14.20
CA SER A 176 -9.41 -5.69 13.10
C SER A 176 -9.03 -6.31 11.77
N VAL A 177 -9.91 -6.22 10.78
CA VAL A 177 -9.67 -6.75 9.45
C VAL A 177 -10.11 -5.76 8.40
N THR A 178 -9.19 -5.40 7.52
CA THR A 178 -9.49 -4.63 6.31
C THR A 178 -9.56 -5.57 5.11
N HIS A 179 -10.66 -5.50 4.36
CA HIS A 179 -10.83 -6.20 3.09
C HIS A 179 -10.54 -5.24 1.93
N ILE A 180 -9.66 -5.64 1.02
CA ILE A 180 -9.33 -4.89 -0.19
C ILE A 180 -9.78 -5.73 -1.38
N THR A 181 -10.56 -5.13 -2.27
CA THR A 181 -10.99 -5.74 -3.53
C THR A 181 -10.43 -4.91 -4.68
N GLY A 182 -9.56 -5.51 -5.47
CA GLY A 182 -8.94 -4.87 -6.63
C GLY A 182 -9.70 -5.17 -7.92
N SER A 183 -9.95 -4.15 -8.74
CA SER A 183 -10.65 -4.27 -10.01
C SER A 183 -9.73 -4.44 -11.22
N GLY A 184 -8.43 -4.22 -11.06
CA GLY A 184 -7.42 -4.33 -12.10
C GLY A 184 -6.41 -3.19 -12.06
N ILE A 185 -5.34 -3.34 -12.83
CA ILE A 185 -4.23 -2.39 -12.90
C ILE A 185 -4.09 -1.93 -14.35
N LYS A 186 -4.08 -0.62 -14.58
CA LYS A 186 -3.66 -0.05 -15.87
C LYS A 186 -2.17 0.20 -15.81
N ARG A 187 -1.42 -0.43 -16.72
CA ARG A 187 0.03 -0.25 -16.85
C ARG A 187 0.37 0.71 -17.98
N GLY A 188 1.58 1.29 -17.94
CA GLY A 188 2.05 2.21 -18.97
C GLY A 188 1.31 3.54 -19.01
N VAL A 189 0.66 3.92 -17.91
CA VAL A 189 0.00 5.21 -17.78
C VAL A 189 1.05 6.27 -17.49
N SER A 190 1.07 7.32 -18.32
CA SER A 190 1.91 8.50 -18.08
C SER A 190 1.13 9.49 -17.19
N TYR A 191 1.80 9.99 -16.17
CA TYR A 191 1.26 10.98 -15.25
C TYR A 191 2.11 12.24 -15.32
N ALA A 192 1.49 13.42 -15.15
CA ALA A 192 2.22 14.66 -14.96
C ALA A 192 2.92 14.65 -13.58
N ASP A 193 4.12 15.25 -13.50
CA ASP A 193 4.86 15.31 -12.22
C ASP A 193 4.05 16.01 -11.13
N THR A 194 3.24 16.99 -11.51
CA THR A 194 2.35 17.72 -10.62
C THR A 194 1.33 16.84 -9.90
N GLU A 195 0.97 15.67 -10.45
CA GLU A 195 0.04 14.75 -9.81
C GLU A 195 0.62 14.10 -8.54
N PHE A 196 1.94 14.14 -8.39
CA PHE A 196 2.66 13.60 -7.23
C PHE A 196 3.30 14.71 -6.37
N THR A 197 2.62 15.85 -6.28
CA THR A 197 3.00 16.96 -5.39
C THR A 197 1.89 17.26 -4.39
N PRO A 198 2.20 17.88 -3.22
CA PRO A 198 1.18 18.30 -2.28
C PRO A 198 0.14 19.25 -2.91
N GLU A 199 0.57 20.16 -3.77
CA GLU A 199 -0.29 21.10 -4.50
C GLU A 199 -1.17 20.36 -5.51
N GLY A 200 -0.63 19.31 -6.14
CA GLY A 200 -1.37 18.46 -7.07
C GLY A 200 -2.54 17.73 -6.40
N LEU A 201 -2.41 17.34 -5.13
CA LEU A 201 -3.53 16.73 -4.38
C LEU A 201 -4.72 17.68 -4.25
N GLN A 202 -4.47 18.99 -4.15
CA GLN A 202 -5.53 20.01 -4.12
C GLN A 202 -6.20 20.14 -5.48
N GLN A 203 -5.43 20.13 -6.56
CA GLN A 203 -5.94 20.26 -7.94
C GLN A 203 -6.78 19.06 -8.37
N LEU A 204 -6.44 17.85 -7.95
CA LEU A 204 -7.22 16.64 -8.21
C LEU A 204 -8.67 16.75 -7.69
N ASN A 205 -8.93 17.66 -6.77
CA ASN A 205 -10.21 17.88 -6.11
C ASN A 205 -10.89 19.19 -6.52
N ALA A 206 -10.22 20.03 -7.31
CA ALA A 206 -10.84 21.25 -7.84
C ALA A 206 -11.98 20.87 -8.79
N PRO A 207 -13.12 21.60 -8.75
CA PRO A 207 -14.12 21.47 -9.80
C PRO A 207 -13.46 21.77 -11.15
N PRO A 208 -13.88 21.10 -12.25
CA PRO A 208 -13.34 21.40 -13.55
C PRO A 208 -13.49 22.91 -13.78
N SER A 209 -12.37 23.58 -14.13
CA SER A 209 -12.41 24.99 -14.50
C SER A 209 -13.45 25.14 -15.60
N SER A 210 -14.49 25.94 -15.32
CA SER A 210 -15.43 26.35 -16.36
C SER A 210 -14.59 27.05 -17.42
N GLY A 211 -14.33 26.35 -18.53
CA GLY A 211 -13.67 26.95 -19.68
C GLY A 211 -14.48 28.17 -20.08
N SER A 212 -13.89 29.34 -19.97
CA SER A 212 -14.34 30.52 -20.62
C SER A 212 -14.34 30.25 -22.12
N SER A 213 -15.50 29.92 -22.65
CA SER A 213 -15.75 30.00 -24.07
C SER A 213 -15.73 31.51 -24.46
N GLU A 214 -14.61 31.93 -25.04
CA GLU A 214 -14.57 33.09 -25.95
C GLU A 214 -14.98 32.66 -27.35
#